data_bd3639852a9788b6bbf980dc2103a9f1
#
_entry.id   bd3639852a9788b6bbf980dc2103a9f1
#
_cell.length_a   1.000
_cell.length_b   1.000
_cell.length_c   1.000
_cell.angle_alpha   90.00
_cell.angle_beta   90.00
_cell.angle_gamma   90.00
#
_symmetry.space_group_name_H-M   'P 1'
#
loop_
_entity.id
_entity.type
_entity.pdbx_description
1 polymer ?
#
loop_
_entity_poly.entity_id
_entity_poly.type
_entity_poly.pdbx_seq_one_letter_code
_entity_poly.pdbx_strand_id
1 'polypeptide(L)'
;MGIVPTRPPNKAGEILAAEVVEGRPVTKENIMESNTRLTQSGERVPQGLRGVRERARKNKQERFTALLHQVTPALLRDSFFALKRKAAPGVDGVTWQEYATGLEDRLIDLHGRVHRGAYQARPSKRRWIPKGNGKQRPLGIAALEDKIVQQAVVTVLNEIYEEDFRGFSYGFRPGRGQHMALDALYVAIKRKRVSWILDLDIKSFFDNISHEKLVQLIEQRIADPRVLRLIQKWLKAGVMEDGVWSETEAGTPQGAVISPLLSNVYLHHVLDQWTDQWRQAARGEITIVRYADDAILGFEHQDEAERYLKELKEHLREYGLELNEDKTRLIRFGRFARLNRTERGEGKPEAFTFLGFQHICGNNGLGRFEVRRITDGKRRRKKLQELKQELRRRMHAPIAQVGEWLRSVLRGYYQYHAVPGNLPILSRFRHLVVRLWYRTLCQRSQRRPTWQKLGPVFDHWLPIPHVLHDYPDARFYARRQMGSHPR
;
A
#
# COMPACT_ATOMS: atom_id res chain seq x y z
N MET A 1 -7.34 12.12 -56.19
CA MET A 1 -6.26 11.91 -55.20
C MET A 1 -6.72 12.53 -53.88
N GLY A 2 -7.27 11.70 -53.02
CA GLY A 2 -7.77 12.10 -51.70
C GLY A 2 -6.78 11.75 -50.62
N ILE A 3 -6.35 12.75 -49.86
CA ILE A 3 -5.42 12.61 -48.75
C ILE A 3 -6.21 12.12 -47.55
N VAL A 4 -5.86 10.93 -47.06
CA VAL A 4 -6.40 10.35 -45.83
C VAL A 4 -5.65 10.95 -44.63
N PRO A 5 -6.29 11.55 -43.63
CA PRO A 5 -5.59 12.05 -42.46
C PRO A 5 -5.16 10.90 -41.55
N THR A 6 -3.88 10.83 -41.28
CA THR A 6 -3.29 9.91 -40.28
C THR A 6 -3.72 10.30 -38.86
N ARG A 7 -4.36 9.37 -38.16
CA ARG A 7 -4.68 9.48 -36.72
C ARG A 7 -3.40 9.49 -35.89
N PRO A 8 -3.31 10.32 -34.84
CA PRO A 8 -2.17 10.28 -33.93
C PRO A 8 -2.19 9.01 -33.06
N PRO A 9 -1.04 8.52 -32.59
CA PRO A 9 -0.94 7.27 -31.83
C PRO A 9 -1.59 7.38 -30.47
N ASN A 10 -2.30 6.32 -30.08
CA ASN A 10 -3.05 6.17 -28.83
C ASN A 10 -2.16 6.39 -27.59
N LYS A 11 -2.61 7.26 -26.69
CA LYS A 11 -2.09 7.48 -25.34
C LYS A 11 -2.35 6.29 -24.38
N ALA A 12 -1.82 5.12 -24.68
CA ALA A 12 -2.00 3.90 -23.85
C ALA A 12 -0.97 3.75 -22.72
N GLY A 13 0.01 4.67 -22.61
CA GLY A 13 1.11 4.57 -21.65
C GLY A 13 0.90 5.24 -20.29
N GLU A 14 -0.09 6.11 -20.14
CA GLU A 14 -0.21 6.98 -18.95
C GLU A 14 -0.99 6.33 -17.75
N ILE A 15 -1.72 5.24 -17.97
CA ILE A 15 -2.60 4.65 -16.92
C ILE A 15 -1.85 3.73 -15.94
N LEU A 16 -0.69 3.20 -16.33
CA LEU A 16 0.04 2.18 -15.53
C LEU A 16 0.83 2.73 -14.33
N ALA A 17 1.23 4.00 -14.36
CA ALA A 17 2.07 4.59 -13.30
C ALA A 17 1.26 4.95 -12.04
N ALA A 18 -0.04 5.23 -12.17
CA ALA A 18 -0.90 5.62 -11.07
C ALA A 18 -1.43 4.42 -10.23
N GLU A 19 -1.38 3.20 -10.79
CA GLU A 19 -1.96 2.01 -10.17
C GLU A 19 -1.20 1.44 -8.97
N VAL A 20 0.01 1.89 -8.73
CA VAL A 20 0.92 1.31 -7.73
C VAL A 20 0.77 1.93 -6.35
N VAL A 21 0.19 3.12 -6.25
CA VAL A 21 -0.04 3.80 -4.96
C VAL A 21 -1.29 3.29 -4.23
N GLU A 22 -2.19 2.59 -4.93
CA GLU A 22 -3.50 2.19 -4.38
C GLU A 22 -3.61 0.75 -3.84
N GLY A 23 -2.53 0.09 -3.45
CA GLY A 23 -2.64 -1.25 -2.83
C GLY A 23 -3.17 -2.34 -3.78
N ARG A 24 -3.01 -2.19 -5.10
CA ARG A 24 -3.23 -3.29 -6.06
C ARG A 24 -2.16 -4.36 -5.88
N PRO A 25 -2.49 -5.64 -6.09
CA PRO A 25 -1.52 -6.71 -5.94
C PRO A 25 -0.33 -6.46 -6.88
N VAL A 26 0.81 -6.21 -6.28
CA VAL A 26 2.09 -6.09 -6.98
C VAL A 26 2.45 -7.46 -7.55
N THR A 27 2.79 -7.55 -8.83
CA THR A 27 3.24 -8.82 -9.43
C THR A 27 4.55 -9.30 -8.80
N LYS A 28 4.85 -10.59 -8.92
CA LYS A 28 6.08 -11.17 -8.34
C LYS A 28 7.34 -10.47 -8.82
N GLU A 29 7.35 -10.01 -10.07
CA GLU A 29 8.45 -9.22 -10.65
C GLU A 29 8.62 -7.87 -9.95
N ASN A 30 7.53 -7.18 -9.63
CA ASN A 30 7.58 -5.94 -8.86
C ASN A 30 7.94 -6.15 -7.38
N ILE A 31 7.57 -7.31 -6.79
CA ILE A 31 7.96 -7.69 -5.42
C ILE A 31 9.39 -8.20 -5.41
N MET A 32 9.81 -9.01 -6.39
CA MET A 32 11.20 -9.47 -6.47
C MET A 32 12.15 -8.35 -6.86
N GLU A 33 11.80 -7.47 -7.82
CA GLU A 33 12.67 -6.32 -8.13
C GLU A 33 12.77 -5.35 -6.95
N SER A 34 11.68 -5.05 -6.23
CA SER A 34 11.76 -4.20 -5.03
C SER A 34 12.33 -4.95 -3.83
N ASN A 35 12.02 -6.23 -3.61
CA ASN A 35 12.60 -7.01 -2.51
C ASN A 35 14.03 -7.47 -2.80
N THR A 36 14.38 -7.80 -4.05
CA THR A 36 15.77 -8.17 -4.42
C THR A 36 16.67 -6.94 -4.36
N ARG A 37 16.17 -5.75 -4.70
CA ARG A 37 16.93 -4.50 -4.54
C ARG A 37 16.98 -4.03 -3.09
N LEU A 38 15.93 -4.24 -2.30
CA LEU A 38 15.94 -3.97 -0.85
C LEU A 38 16.82 -4.95 -0.08
N THR A 39 16.89 -6.23 -0.47
CA THR A 39 17.84 -7.21 0.11
C THR A 39 19.26 -6.98 -0.38
N GLN A 40 19.48 -6.58 -1.63
CA GLN A 40 20.81 -6.19 -2.11
C GLN A 40 21.28 -4.85 -1.53
N SER A 41 20.39 -3.89 -1.26
CA SER A 41 20.73 -2.68 -0.51
C SER A 41 20.90 -2.95 0.99
N GLY A 42 20.33 -4.01 1.54
CA GLY A 42 20.57 -4.45 2.92
C GLY A 42 22.01 -4.88 3.19
N GLU A 43 22.71 -5.39 2.20
CA GLU A 43 24.14 -5.72 2.28
C GLU A 43 25.06 -4.54 1.96
N ARG A 44 24.55 -3.45 1.37
CA ARG A 44 25.30 -2.23 1.00
C ARG A 44 24.81 -0.98 1.72
N VAL A 45 24.28 -1.08 2.92
CA VAL A 45 24.02 0.11 3.74
C VAL A 45 25.36 0.81 4.00
N PRO A 46 25.57 2.06 3.56
CA PRO A 46 26.80 2.79 3.84
C PRO A 46 27.11 2.78 5.33
N GLN A 47 28.39 2.68 5.69
CA GLN A 47 28.81 2.57 7.08
C GLN A 47 28.23 3.67 7.98
N GLY A 48 28.08 4.89 7.46
CA GLY A 48 27.44 6.01 8.16
C GLY A 48 25.97 5.75 8.53
N LEU A 49 25.18 5.15 7.64
CA LEU A 49 23.78 4.84 7.89
C LEU A 49 23.63 3.71 8.93
N ARG A 50 24.53 2.73 8.97
CA ARG A 50 24.58 1.73 10.06
C ARG A 50 24.77 2.38 11.41
N GLY A 51 25.69 3.35 11.52
CA GLY A 51 25.91 4.11 12.75
C GLY A 51 24.67 4.88 13.21
N VAL A 52 23.93 5.49 12.28
CA VAL A 52 22.64 6.15 12.58
C VAL A 52 21.64 5.16 13.18
N ARG A 53 21.49 3.99 12.56
CA ARG A 53 20.57 2.94 13.03
C ARG A 53 20.95 2.41 14.40
N GLU A 54 22.24 2.12 14.64
CA GLU A 54 22.70 1.64 15.93
C GLU A 54 22.45 2.65 17.06
N ARG A 55 22.66 3.94 16.79
CA ARG A 55 22.36 5.01 17.74
C ARG A 55 20.86 5.10 18.01
N ALA A 56 20.02 5.08 16.98
CA ALA A 56 18.55 5.07 17.11
C ALA A 56 18.04 3.88 17.93
N ARG A 57 18.66 2.71 17.75
CA ARG A 57 18.35 1.49 18.49
C ARG A 57 18.75 1.58 19.96
N LYS A 58 19.94 2.11 20.23
CA LYS A 58 20.49 2.24 21.60
C LYS A 58 19.76 3.28 22.41
N ASN A 59 19.41 4.42 21.80
CA ASN A 59 18.77 5.53 22.49
C ASN A 59 17.50 5.99 21.74
N LYS A 60 16.35 5.62 22.29
CA LYS A 60 15.03 5.98 21.74
C LYS A 60 14.66 7.45 21.93
N GLN A 61 15.37 8.19 22.78
CA GLN A 61 15.16 9.62 23.04
C GLN A 61 16.18 10.51 22.33
N GLU A 62 17.12 9.91 21.58
CA GLU A 62 18.15 10.68 20.90
C GLU A 62 17.54 11.52 19.76
N ARG A 63 17.93 12.81 19.74
CA ARG A 63 17.59 13.74 18.68
C ARG A 63 18.78 13.89 17.72
N PHE A 64 18.57 13.56 16.46
CA PHE A 64 19.61 13.55 15.44
C PHE A 64 19.80 14.97 14.87
N THR A 65 20.93 15.61 15.17
CA THR A 65 21.26 16.99 14.80
C THR A 65 22.00 17.11 13.46
N ALA A 66 22.60 16.03 12.97
CA ALA A 66 23.40 16.02 11.74
C ALA A 66 23.05 14.78 10.90
N LEU A 67 22.21 14.93 9.90
CA LEU A 67 21.76 13.85 9.02
C LEU A 67 22.00 14.16 7.54
N LEU A 68 21.97 15.46 7.15
CA LEU A 68 22.06 15.84 5.74
C LEU A 68 23.34 15.37 5.07
N HIS A 69 24.46 15.27 5.82
CA HIS A 69 25.73 14.77 5.29
C HIS A 69 25.67 13.31 4.81
N GLN A 70 24.65 12.54 5.24
CA GLN A 70 24.39 11.18 4.76
C GLN A 70 23.76 11.18 3.34
N VAL A 71 23.20 12.31 2.88
CA VAL A 71 22.69 12.46 1.52
C VAL A 71 23.87 12.76 0.58
N THR A 72 24.62 11.71 0.26
CA THR A 72 25.78 11.75 -0.62
C THR A 72 25.40 11.61 -2.09
N PRO A 73 26.29 11.99 -3.07
CA PRO A 73 26.06 11.72 -4.48
C PRO A 73 25.78 10.24 -4.79
N ALA A 74 26.45 9.32 -4.09
CA ALA A 74 26.22 7.88 -4.20
C ALA A 74 24.79 7.51 -3.77
N LEU A 75 24.30 8.06 -2.64
CA LEU A 75 22.94 7.81 -2.18
C LEU A 75 21.89 8.41 -3.14
N LEU A 76 22.16 9.58 -3.72
CA LEU A 76 21.27 10.17 -4.74
C LEU A 76 21.24 9.30 -6.02
N ARG A 77 22.37 8.71 -6.43
CA ARG A 77 22.44 7.75 -7.53
C ARG A 77 21.59 6.50 -7.26
N ASP A 78 21.78 5.89 -6.10
CA ASP A 78 20.99 4.72 -5.69
C ASP A 78 19.50 5.06 -5.64
N SER A 79 19.17 6.25 -5.16
CA SER A 79 17.80 6.78 -5.12
C SER A 79 17.21 6.95 -6.52
N PHE A 80 17.97 7.46 -7.48
CA PHE A 80 17.56 7.57 -8.89
C PHE A 80 17.24 6.20 -9.48
N PHE A 81 18.13 5.20 -9.28
CA PHE A 81 17.90 3.85 -9.80
C PHE A 81 16.78 3.09 -9.08
N ALA A 82 16.42 3.46 -7.86
CA ALA A 82 15.26 2.93 -7.16
C ALA A 82 13.93 3.42 -7.73
N LEU A 83 13.92 4.55 -8.47
CA LEU A 83 12.70 5.08 -9.09
C LEU A 83 12.28 4.25 -10.30
N LYS A 84 10.99 4.23 -10.58
CA LYS A 84 10.43 3.53 -11.75
C LYS A 84 10.81 4.26 -13.04
N ARG A 85 11.47 3.55 -13.96
CA ARG A 85 11.91 4.07 -15.26
C ARG A 85 10.78 4.63 -16.14
N LYS A 86 9.55 4.08 -16.00
CA LYS A 86 8.36 4.48 -16.77
C LYS A 86 7.38 5.33 -15.94
N ALA A 87 7.84 5.93 -14.83
CA ALA A 87 6.99 6.81 -14.05
C ALA A 87 6.66 8.09 -14.83
N ALA A 88 5.44 8.61 -14.60
CA ALA A 88 5.04 9.87 -15.21
C ALA A 88 5.95 11.03 -14.74
N PRO A 89 6.33 11.97 -15.66
CA PRO A 89 7.10 13.16 -15.33
C PRO A 89 6.27 14.14 -14.48
N GLY A 90 6.97 14.96 -13.68
CA GLY A 90 6.37 16.04 -12.90
C GLY A 90 5.97 17.24 -13.75
N VAL A 91 5.91 18.42 -13.11
CA VAL A 91 5.58 19.71 -13.79
C VAL A 91 6.63 20.13 -14.81
N ASP A 92 7.89 19.72 -14.61
CA ASP A 92 9.03 20.00 -15.47
C ASP A 92 9.08 19.15 -16.74
N GLY A 93 8.21 18.15 -16.86
CA GLY A 93 8.20 17.24 -18.00
C GLY A 93 9.38 16.27 -18.08
N VAL A 94 10.37 16.36 -17.17
CA VAL A 94 11.60 15.56 -17.21
C VAL A 94 11.32 14.09 -16.92
N THR A 95 11.70 13.25 -17.89
CA THR A 95 11.56 11.79 -17.78
C THR A 95 12.80 11.16 -17.14
N TRP A 96 12.66 9.91 -16.67
CA TRP A 96 13.77 9.13 -16.15
C TRP A 96 14.88 8.95 -17.18
N GLN A 97 14.51 8.69 -18.45
CA GLN A 97 15.46 8.47 -19.56
C GLN A 97 16.26 9.73 -19.89
N GLU A 98 15.61 10.88 -19.98
CA GLU A 98 16.27 12.16 -20.22
C GLU A 98 17.22 12.55 -19.09
N TYR A 99 16.83 12.30 -17.84
CA TYR A 99 17.68 12.59 -16.69
C TYR A 99 18.89 11.64 -16.60
N ALA A 100 18.75 10.40 -17.08
CA ALA A 100 19.85 9.42 -17.13
C ALA A 100 21.00 9.87 -18.05
N THR A 101 20.73 10.75 -19.02
CA THR A 101 21.79 11.37 -19.86
C THR A 101 22.52 12.44 -19.03
N GLY A 102 23.83 12.27 -18.82
CA GLY A 102 24.63 13.16 -17.96
C GLY A 102 24.29 13.02 -16.47
N LEU A 103 23.91 11.82 -16.04
CA LEU A 103 23.43 11.56 -14.68
C LEU A 103 24.38 12.02 -13.58
N GLU A 104 25.68 11.75 -13.74
CA GLU A 104 26.66 12.04 -12.69
C GLU A 104 26.79 13.55 -12.42
N ASP A 105 26.93 14.35 -13.49
CA ASP A 105 27.05 15.81 -13.37
C ASP A 105 25.78 16.42 -12.78
N ARG A 106 24.60 15.92 -13.20
CA ARG A 106 23.31 16.34 -12.65
C ARG A 106 23.16 16.01 -11.17
N LEU A 107 23.64 14.83 -10.74
CA LEU A 107 23.59 14.43 -9.33
C LEU A 107 24.59 15.20 -8.47
N ILE A 108 25.77 15.54 -9.01
CA ILE A 108 26.76 16.39 -8.33
C ILE A 108 26.20 17.80 -8.13
N ASP A 109 25.59 18.39 -9.19
CA ASP A 109 24.93 19.70 -9.09
C ASP A 109 23.77 19.66 -8.08
N LEU A 110 22.88 18.64 -8.17
CA LEU A 110 21.75 18.47 -7.24
C LEU A 110 22.24 18.37 -5.82
N HIS A 111 23.26 17.53 -5.54
CA HIS A 111 23.90 17.42 -4.24
C HIS A 111 24.41 18.78 -3.74
N GLY A 112 25.13 19.52 -4.58
CA GLY A 112 25.62 20.85 -4.25
C GLY A 112 24.49 21.82 -3.89
N ARG A 113 23.40 21.85 -4.67
CA ARG A 113 22.22 22.70 -4.39
C ARG A 113 21.54 22.32 -3.06
N VAL A 114 21.39 21.02 -2.76
CA VAL A 114 20.79 20.54 -1.53
C VAL A 114 21.63 20.96 -0.32
N HIS A 115 22.95 20.77 -0.37
CA HIS A 115 23.86 21.06 0.76
C HIS A 115 24.06 22.56 1.01
N ARG A 116 24.04 23.38 -0.04
CA ARG A 116 24.11 24.87 0.08
C ARG A 116 22.76 25.50 0.41
N GLY A 117 21.67 24.72 0.48
CA GLY A 117 20.33 25.25 0.74
C GLY A 117 19.64 25.89 -0.47
N ALA A 118 20.28 25.90 -1.64
CA ALA A 118 19.78 26.46 -2.91
C ALA A 118 18.76 25.56 -3.62
N TYR A 119 18.54 24.31 -3.14
CA TYR A 119 17.53 23.43 -3.67
C TYR A 119 16.12 24.00 -3.45
N GLN A 120 15.30 23.97 -4.51
CA GLN A 120 13.90 24.41 -4.50
C GLN A 120 13.00 23.24 -4.88
N ALA A 121 12.04 22.92 -4.00
CA ALA A 121 11.01 21.93 -4.28
C ALA A 121 10.03 22.51 -5.34
N ARG A 122 9.64 21.69 -6.31
CA ARG A 122 8.68 22.07 -7.34
C ARG A 122 7.27 21.64 -6.95
N PRO A 123 6.22 22.37 -7.40
CA PRO A 123 4.83 21.93 -7.20
C PRO A 123 4.59 20.54 -7.76
N SER A 124 3.75 19.76 -7.11
CA SER A 124 3.33 18.46 -7.61
C SER A 124 2.29 18.62 -8.73
N LYS A 125 2.48 17.94 -9.87
CA LYS A 125 1.50 17.93 -10.96
C LYS A 125 0.29 17.11 -10.56
N ARG A 126 -0.90 17.72 -10.50
CA ARG A 126 -2.13 17.02 -10.13
C ARG A 126 -2.66 16.16 -11.27
N ARG A 127 -3.09 14.95 -10.92
CA ARG A 127 -3.83 14.04 -11.79
C ARG A 127 -4.96 13.38 -11.00
N TRP A 128 -6.11 13.21 -11.62
CA TRP A 128 -7.29 12.63 -11.00
C TRP A 128 -7.41 11.15 -11.37
N ILE A 129 -7.59 10.29 -10.37
CA ILE A 129 -7.77 8.85 -10.56
C ILE A 129 -9.18 8.45 -10.13
N PRO A 130 -9.94 7.67 -10.93
CA PRO A 130 -11.27 7.24 -10.56
C PRO A 130 -11.26 6.32 -9.34
N LYS A 131 -12.04 6.66 -8.29
CA LYS A 131 -12.37 5.75 -7.19
C LYS A 131 -13.49 4.78 -7.60
N GLY A 132 -13.58 3.62 -6.92
CA GLY A 132 -14.59 2.60 -7.23
C GLY A 132 -16.05 3.00 -7.00
N ASN A 133 -16.31 4.16 -6.40
CA ASN A 133 -17.63 4.71 -6.11
C ASN A 133 -18.01 5.91 -7.00
N GLY A 134 -17.36 6.08 -8.14
CA GLY A 134 -17.58 7.21 -9.06
C GLY A 134 -16.90 8.52 -8.65
N LYS A 135 -16.35 8.62 -7.43
CA LYS A 135 -15.54 9.76 -6.98
C LYS A 135 -14.13 9.70 -7.57
N GLN A 136 -13.47 10.83 -7.66
CA GLN A 136 -12.07 10.92 -8.08
C GLN A 136 -11.15 11.09 -6.87
N ARG A 137 -9.90 10.67 -7.01
CA ARG A 137 -8.84 10.86 -6.02
C ARG A 137 -7.74 11.70 -6.65
N PRO A 138 -7.31 12.80 -6.01
CA PRO A 138 -6.17 13.56 -6.49
C PRO A 138 -4.87 12.79 -6.26
N LEU A 139 -3.98 12.79 -7.26
CA LEU A 139 -2.63 12.27 -7.17
C LEU A 139 -1.65 13.40 -7.52
N GLY A 140 -0.65 13.65 -6.67
CA GLY A 140 0.43 14.60 -6.91
C GLY A 140 1.64 13.87 -7.51
N ILE A 141 2.06 14.27 -8.70
CA ILE A 141 3.27 13.75 -9.34
C ILE A 141 4.39 14.75 -9.12
N ALA A 142 5.34 14.45 -8.24
CA ALA A 142 6.51 15.27 -7.98
C ALA A 142 7.47 15.29 -9.17
N ALA A 143 8.27 16.36 -9.30
CA ALA A 143 9.37 16.43 -10.25
C ALA A 143 10.41 15.34 -9.98
N LEU A 144 11.21 14.99 -11.01
CA LEU A 144 12.12 13.86 -10.88
C LEU A 144 13.22 14.12 -9.83
N GLU A 145 13.78 15.31 -9.78
CA GLU A 145 14.77 15.70 -8.76
C GLU A 145 14.17 15.62 -7.35
N ASP A 146 12.92 16.08 -7.18
CA ASP A 146 12.24 15.97 -5.88
C ASP A 146 12.09 14.50 -5.46
N LYS A 147 11.73 13.62 -6.41
CA LYS A 147 11.65 12.16 -6.11
C LYS A 147 13.01 11.59 -5.66
N ILE A 148 14.12 12.03 -6.31
CA ILE A 148 15.47 11.57 -5.98
C ILE A 148 15.86 12.01 -4.57
N VAL A 149 15.71 13.29 -4.24
CA VAL A 149 16.08 13.86 -2.94
C VAL A 149 15.17 13.28 -1.85
N GLN A 150 13.86 13.19 -2.09
CA GLN A 150 12.93 12.57 -1.16
C GLN A 150 13.30 11.11 -0.87
N GLN A 151 13.66 10.32 -1.91
CA GLN A 151 14.05 8.92 -1.73
C GLN A 151 15.33 8.80 -0.89
N ALA A 152 16.32 9.66 -1.12
CA ALA A 152 17.54 9.70 -0.33
C ALA A 152 17.25 10.03 1.15
N VAL A 153 16.43 11.06 1.40
CA VAL A 153 16.03 11.44 2.76
C VAL A 153 15.21 10.33 3.43
N VAL A 154 14.27 9.70 2.71
CA VAL A 154 13.52 8.54 3.21
C VAL A 154 14.45 7.41 3.63
N THR A 155 15.50 7.13 2.85
CA THR A 155 16.48 6.09 3.19
C THR A 155 17.18 6.41 4.51
N VAL A 156 17.62 7.65 4.70
CA VAL A 156 18.27 8.10 5.96
C VAL A 156 17.30 8.02 7.14
N LEU A 157 16.08 8.54 6.98
CA LEU A 157 15.09 8.59 8.05
C LEU A 157 14.55 7.20 8.45
N ASN A 158 14.48 6.26 7.52
CA ASN A 158 14.11 4.88 7.81
C ASN A 158 15.06 4.20 8.80
N GLU A 159 16.35 4.55 8.80
CA GLU A 159 17.31 3.99 9.77
C GLU A 159 16.99 4.40 11.22
N ILE A 160 16.23 5.48 11.39
CA ILE A 160 15.77 5.95 12.70
C ILE A 160 14.39 5.40 13.02
N TYR A 161 13.40 5.68 12.16
CA TYR A 161 12.01 5.38 12.45
C TYR A 161 11.65 3.90 12.42
N GLU A 162 12.38 3.05 11.66
CA GLU A 162 12.19 1.60 11.71
C GLU A 162 12.52 1.01 13.09
N GLU A 163 13.41 1.66 13.83
CA GLU A 163 13.70 1.27 15.22
C GLU A 163 12.62 1.75 16.20
N ASP A 164 11.84 2.80 15.85
CA ASP A 164 10.80 3.36 16.71
C ASP A 164 9.41 2.75 16.45
N PHE A 165 9.10 2.47 15.19
CA PHE A 165 7.77 1.98 14.78
C PHE A 165 7.37 0.68 15.46
N ARG A 166 6.12 0.62 15.90
CA ARG A 166 5.56 -0.57 16.55
C ARG A 166 5.50 -1.78 15.60
N GLY A 167 5.64 -2.98 16.18
CA GLY A 167 5.65 -4.24 15.45
C GLY A 167 4.37 -4.54 14.68
N PHE A 168 3.23 -4.01 15.12
CA PHE A 168 1.92 -4.20 14.52
C PHE A 168 1.59 -3.23 13.37
N SER A 169 2.50 -2.30 13.02
CA SER A 169 2.40 -1.41 11.86
C SER A 169 3.14 -2.02 10.67
N TYR A 170 2.49 -2.15 9.52
CA TYR A 170 3.01 -2.88 8.35
C TYR A 170 3.10 -2.05 7.07
N GLY A 171 2.18 -1.10 6.84
CA GLY A 171 2.09 -0.36 5.59
C GLY A 171 3.29 0.53 5.32
N PHE A 172 3.77 0.55 4.07
CA PHE A 172 4.85 1.40 3.58
C PHE A 172 6.20 1.26 4.30
N ARG A 173 6.42 0.18 5.01
CA ARG A 173 7.67 -0.08 5.75
C ARG A 173 8.57 -1.07 5.02
N PRO A 174 9.90 -0.86 5.03
CA PRO A 174 10.86 -1.79 4.43
C PRO A 174 10.70 -3.21 4.97
N GLY A 175 10.75 -4.22 4.10
CA GLY A 175 10.64 -5.62 4.47
C GLY A 175 9.27 -6.07 5.00
N ARG A 176 8.26 -5.18 5.07
CA ARG A 176 6.90 -5.49 5.53
C ARG A 176 5.90 -5.44 4.37
N GLY A 177 4.96 -6.38 4.36
CA GLY A 177 3.99 -6.49 3.29
C GLY A 177 2.58 -6.81 3.78
N GLN A 178 1.62 -6.69 2.87
CA GLN A 178 0.19 -6.91 3.16
C GLN A 178 -0.10 -8.30 3.72
N HIS A 179 0.55 -9.34 3.18
CA HIS A 179 0.38 -10.70 3.71
C HIS A 179 0.91 -10.87 5.13
N MET A 180 1.91 -10.09 5.54
CA MET A 180 2.39 -10.10 6.93
C MET A 180 1.35 -9.52 7.89
N ALA A 181 0.69 -8.43 7.51
CA ALA A 181 -0.41 -7.84 8.27
C ALA A 181 -1.61 -8.82 8.34
N LEU A 182 -1.97 -9.44 7.22
CA LEU A 182 -3.04 -10.43 7.16
C LEU A 182 -2.77 -11.66 8.02
N ASP A 183 -1.52 -12.14 8.07
CA ASP A 183 -1.12 -13.28 8.90
C ASP A 183 -1.12 -12.91 10.37
N ALA A 184 -0.62 -11.73 10.73
CA ALA A 184 -0.66 -11.21 12.09
C ALA A 184 -2.10 -11.10 12.61
N LEU A 185 -3.00 -10.55 11.78
CA LEU A 185 -4.43 -10.45 12.12
C LEU A 185 -5.08 -11.83 12.31
N TYR A 186 -4.79 -12.76 11.40
CA TYR A 186 -5.31 -14.14 11.52
C TYR A 186 -4.84 -14.80 12.82
N VAL A 187 -3.54 -14.72 13.11
CA VAL A 187 -2.97 -15.33 14.32
C VAL A 187 -3.54 -14.67 15.58
N ALA A 188 -3.67 -13.34 15.58
CA ALA A 188 -4.26 -12.60 16.69
C ALA A 188 -5.68 -13.07 16.99
N ILE A 189 -6.57 -13.12 16.00
CA ILE A 189 -7.96 -13.54 16.19
C ILE A 189 -8.06 -15.02 16.61
N LYS A 190 -7.18 -15.88 16.06
CA LYS A 190 -7.23 -17.33 16.35
C LYS A 190 -6.67 -17.70 17.72
N ARG A 191 -5.60 -17.00 18.16
CA ARG A 191 -4.84 -17.37 19.35
C ARG A 191 -5.21 -16.59 20.60
N LYS A 192 -5.66 -15.33 20.42
CA LYS A 192 -6.07 -14.47 21.51
C LYS A 192 -7.57 -14.51 21.74
N ARG A 193 -8.02 -13.96 22.87
CA ARG A 193 -9.44 -13.92 23.28
C ARG A 193 -10.19 -12.79 22.59
N VAL A 194 -10.10 -12.72 21.24
CA VAL A 194 -10.82 -11.71 20.48
C VAL A 194 -12.28 -12.13 20.32
N SER A 195 -13.19 -11.26 20.76
CA SER A 195 -14.64 -11.39 20.63
C SER A 195 -15.28 -10.22 19.88
N TRP A 196 -14.57 -9.10 19.77
CA TRP A 196 -15.01 -7.90 19.08
C TRP A 196 -13.92 -7.39 18.17
N ILE A 197 -14.32 -6.96 16.97
CA ILE A 197 -13.43 -6.32 15.99
C ILE A 197 -13.90 -4.89 15.78
N LEU A 198 -12.98 -3.94 15.93
CA LEU A 198 -13.14 -2.56 15.55
C LEU A 198 -12.37 -2.33 14.23
N ASP A 199 -13.13 -2.10 13.17
CA ASP A 199 -12.63 -1.78 11.82
C ASP A 199 -12.58 -0.24 11.71
N LEU A 200 -11.37 0.33 11.70
CA LEU A 200 -11.13 1.78 11.72
C LEU A 200 -10.84 2.30 10.31
N ASP A 201 -11.52 3.38 9.93
CA ASP A 201 -11.25 4.15 8.70
C ASP A 201 -11.10 5.65 9.08
N ILE A 202 -9.92 6.21 8.89
CA ILE A 202 -9.68 7.64 9.14
C ILE A 202 -10.13 8.42 7.90
N LYS A 203 -10.98 9.43 8.11
CA LYS A 203 -11.56 10.24 7.02
C LYS A 203 -10.49 11.09 6.36
N SER A 204 -10.26 10.90 5.06
CA SER A 204 -9.33 11.72 4.26
C SER A 204 -7.97 11.94 4.92
N PHE A 205 -7.39 10.89 5.52
CA PHE A 205 -6.20 10.97 6.36
C PHE A 205 -5.08 11.80 5.73
N PHE A 206 -4.68 11.47 4.49
CA PHE A 206 -3.58 12.17 3.80
C PHE A 206 -3.86 13.65 3.51
N ASP A 207 -5.12 14.03 3.40
CA ASP A 207 -5.53 15.40 3.09
C ASP A 207 -5.67 16.27 4.37
N ASN A 208 -5.77 15.61 5.55
CA ASN A 208 -6.03 16.28 6.83
C ASN A 208 -4.81 16.34 7.78
N ILE A 209 -3.65 15.86 7.37
CA ILE A 209 -2.43 15.93 8.19
C ILE A 209 -2.03 17.39 8.37
N SER A 210 -2.04 17.90 9.61
CA SER A 210 -1.52 19.24 9.94
C SER A 210 -0.01 19.28 9.72
N HIS A 211 0.46 20.22 8.88
CA HIS A 211 1.90 20.42 8.62
C HIS A 211 2.64 20.80 9.89
N GLU A 212 2.07 21.69 10.70
CA GLU A 212 2.66 22.13 11.95
C GLU A 212 2.86 20.97 12.93
N LYS A 213 1.79 20.20 13.20
CA LYS A 213 1.85 19.04 14.10
C LYS A 213 2.78 17.98 13.57
N LEU A 214 2.78 17.72 12.25
CA LEU A 214 3.69 16.76 11.64
C LEU A 214 5.16 17.17 11.88
N VAL A 215 5.51 18.43 11.67
CA VAL A 215 6.88 18.93 11.90
C VAL A 215 7.25 18.79 13.39
N GLN A 216 6.37 19.18 14.31
CA GLN A 216 6.59 19.01 15.76
C GLN A 216 6.84 17.54 16.14
N LEU A 217 6.09 16.59 15.55
CA LEU A 217 6.30 15.17 15.80
C LEU A 217 7.63 14.66 15.22
N ILE A 218 8.03 15.16 14.05
CA ILE A 218 9.33 14.82 13.45
C ILE A 218 10.47 15.37 14.31
N GLU A 219 10.35 16.58 14.85
CA GLU A 219 11.35 17.25 15.67
C GLU A 219 11.66 16.51 16.98
N GLN A 220 10.78 15.61 17.43
CA GLN A 220 11.06 14.77 18.59
C GLN A 220 12.29 13.86 18.35
N ARG A 221 12.56 13.49 17.10
CA ARG A 221 13.69 12.62 16.74
C ARG A 221 14.71 13.29 15.81
N ILE A 222 14.26 14.21 14.98
CA ILE A 222 15.09 14.86 13.95
C ILE A 222 15.28 16.33 14.34
N ALA A 223 16.51 16.68 14.65
CA ALA A 223 16.90 18.06 15.02
C ALA A 223 17.88 18.68 14.00
N ASP A 224 18.15 18.03 12.86
CA ASP A 224 18.89 18.64 11.74
C ASP A 224 18.00 19.67 11.04
N PRO A 225 18.29 21.01 11.18
CA PRO A 225 17.43 22.05 10.63
C PRO A 225 17.41 22.04 9.11
N ARG A 226 18.42 21.45 8.45
CA ARG A 226 18.49 21.36 6.99
C ARG A 226 17.54 20.28 6.47
N VAL A 227 17.45 19.13 7.16
CA VAL A 227 16.49 18.07 6.84
C VAL A 227 15.06 18.53 7.11
N LEU A 228 14.81 19.17 8.25
CA LEU A 228 13.49 19.74 8.56
C LEU A 228 13.05 20.77 7.51
N ARG A 229 13.97 21.64 7.07
CA ARG A 229 13.70 22.62 6.01
C ARG A 229 13.36 21.97 4.67
N LEU A 230 14.00 20.85 4.31
CA LEU A 230 13.65 20.09 3.11
C LEU A 230 12.22 19.53 3.21
N ILE A 231 11.85 18.94 4.34
CA ILE A 231 10.51 18.42 4.58
C ILE A 231 9.47 19.55 4.46
N GLN A 232 9.73 20.68 5.11
CA GLN A 232 8.85 21.86 5.04
C GLN A 232 8.71 22.40 3.60
N LYS A 233 9.81 22.44 2.81
CA LYS A 233 9.76 22.82 1.40
C LYS A 233 8.83 21.90 0.59
N TRP A 234 8.88 20.59 0.80
CA TRP A 234 7.99 19.66 0.09
C TRP A 234 6.54 19.77 0.52
N LEU A 235 6.27 20.00 1.80
CA LEU A 235 4.91 20.20 2.31
C LEU A 235 4.27 21.47 1.75
N LYS A 236 5.08 22.56 1.58
CA LYS A 236 4.64 23.86 1.09
C LYS A 236 4.78 24.05 -0.43
N ALA A 237 5.32 23.08 -1.17
CA ALA A 237 5.55 23.21 -2.62
C ALA A 237 4.27 23.45 -3.43
N GLY A 238 3.13 23.10 -2.89
CA GLY A 238 1.83 23.25 -3.55
C GLY A 238 1.59 22.24 -4.66
N VAL A 239 0.51 22.47 -5.39
CA VAL A 239 0.05 21.63 -6.48
C VAL A 239 -0.21 22.46 -7.73
N MET A 240 0.16 21.91 -8.88
CA MET A 240 -0.10 22.48 -10.19
C MET A 240 -1.18 21.66 -10.90
N GLU A 241 -2.29 22.30 -11.25
CA GLU A 241 -3.40 21.69 -12.00
C GLU A 241 -3.74 22.58 -13.18
N ASP A 242 -3.68 22.02 -14.39
CA ASP A 242 -3.97 22.71 -15.65
C ASP A 242 -3.27 24.09 -15.81
N GLY A 243 -2.03 24.20 -15.31
CA GLY A 243 -1.24 25.42 -15.33
C GLY A 243 -1.49 26.39 -14.18
N VAL A 244 -2.46 26.12 -13.31
CA VAL A 244 -2.77 26.95 -12.12
C VAL A 244 -2.09 26.35 -10.90
N TRP A 245 -1.30 27.17 -10.19
CA TRP A 245 -0.70 26.79 -8.91
C TRP A 245 -1.69 27.03 -7.76
N SER A 246 -1.73 26.10 -6.81
CA SER A 246 -2.46 26.25 -5.56
C SER A 246 -1.58 25.86 -4.37
N GLU A 247 -1.69 26.60 -3.29
CA GLU A 247 -1.02 26.30 -2.03
C GLU A 247 -1.65 25.09 -1.36
N THR A 248 -0.84 24.36 -0.57
CA THR A 248 -1.30 23.23 0.24
C THR A 248 -1.10 23.61 1.72
N GLU A 249 -2.17 23.98 2.41
CA GLU A 249 -2.13 24.36 3.83
C GLU A 249 -2.08 23.14 4.76
N ALA A 250 -2.64 22.02 4.34
CA ALA A 250 -2.68 20.77 5.07
C ALA A 250 -2.51 19.56 4.12
N GLY A 251 -2.21 18.43 4.70
CA GLY A 251 -2.06 17.17 3.97
C GLY A 251 -0.66 16.94 3.42
N THR A 252 -0.42 15.70 3.04
CA THR A 252 0.80 15.32 2.32
C THR A 252 0.44 14.97 0.88
N PRO A 253 1.21 15.42 -0.14
CA PRO A 253 0.88 15.15 -1.53
C PRO A 253 0.77 13.66 -1.78
N GLN A 254 -0.44 13.16 -2.08
CA GLN A 254 -0.64 11.76 -2.40
C GLN A 254 0.14 11.41 -3.67
N GLY A 255 1.21 10.59 -3.52
CA GLY A 255 2.11 10.21 -4.60
C GLY A 255 3.53 10.76 -4.51
N ALA A 256 3.83 11.65 -3.58
CA ALA A 256 5.21 12.01 -3.25
C ALA A 256 5.91 10.85 -2.53
N VAL A 257 7.21 10.68 -2.79
CA VAL A 257 8.00 9.54 -2.28
C VAL A 257 8.12 9.55 -0.75
N ILE A 258 8.17 10.73 -0.15
CA ILE A 258 8.31 10.90 1.31
C ILE A 258 6.99 10.75 2.08
N SER A 259 5.84 10.99 1.44
CA SER A 259 4.53 11.02 2.11
C SER A 259 4.18 9.74 2.87
N PRO A 260 4.48 8.53 2.38
CA PRO A 260 4.24 7.30 3.15
C PRO A 260 5.01 7.22 4.47
N LEU A 261 6.27 7.68 4.50
CA LEU A 261 7.05 7.73 5.73
C LEU A 261 6.48 8.76 6.70
N LEU A 262 6.20 9.99 6.24
CA LEU A 262 5.64 11.06 7.06
C LEU A 262 4.29 10.66 7.65
N SER A 263 3.44 9.99 6.86
CA SER A 263 2.17 9.44 7.32
C SER A 263 2.34 8.39 8.41
N ASN A 264 3.34 7.52 8.27
CA ASN A 264 3.66 6.53 9.31
C ASN A 264 4.21 7.17 10.57
N VAL A 265 5.04 8.22 10.47
CA VAL A 265 5.51 9.00 11.63
C VAL A 265 4.33 9.63 12.36
N TYR A 266 3.42 10.27 11.62
CA TYR A 266 2.22 10.86 12.21
C TYR A 266 1.37 9.82 12.95
N LEU A 267 1.02 8.72 12.29
CA LEU A 267 0.21 7.67 12.91
C LEU A 267 0.93 6.92 14.03
N HIS A 268 2.25 6.83 13.99
CA HIS A 268 3.04 6.26 15.08
C HIS A 268 2.82 7.02 16.38
N HIS A 269 2.85 8.35 16.35
CA HIS A 269 2.63 9.18 17.52
C HIS A 269 1.15 9.27 17.89
N VAL A 270 0.28 9.49 16.90
CA VAL A 270 -1.13 9.78 17.14
C VAL A 270 -1.94 8.51 17.43
N LEU A 271 -1.66 7.41 16.76
CA LEU A 271 -2.44 6.18 16.91
C LEU A 271 -1.67 5.06 17.62
N ASP A 272 -0.44 4.75 17.15
CA ASP A 272 0.25 3.54 17.60
C ASP A 272 0.70 3.63 19.06
N GLN A 273 1.34 4.74 19.46
CA GLN A 273 1.79 4.95 20.84
C GLN A 273 0.62 5.10 21.80
N TRP A 274 -0.39 5.86 21.43
CA TRP A 274 -1.60 6.03 22.23
C TRP A 274 -2.35 4.68 22.44
N THR A 275 -2.52 3.91 21.38
CA THR A 275 -3.13 2.56 21.48
C THR A 275 -2.29 1.62 22.35
N ASP A 276 -0.96 1.70 22.27
CA ASP A 276 -0.08 0.85 23.05
C ASP A 276 -0.15 1.17 24.54
N GLN A 277 -0.24 2.46 24.93
CA GLN A 277 -0.49 2.91 26.29
C GLN A 277 -1.88 2.48 26.77
N TRP A 278 -2.91 2.71 25.98
CA TRP A 278 -4.28 2.33 26.30
C TRP A 278 -4.41 0.82 26.54
N ARG A 279 -3.75 0.02 25.70
CA ARG A 279 -3.70 -1.44 25.83
C ARG A 279 -3.07 -1.93 27.14
N GLN A 280 -2.08 -1.21 27.67
CA GLN A 280 -1.46 -1.55 28.95
C GLN A 280 -2.39 -1.34 30.15
N ALA A 281 -3.31 -0.40 30.04
CA ALA A 281 -4.32 -0.11 31.07
C ALA A 281 -5.62 -0.91 30.90
N ALA A 282 -5.75 -1.70 29.84
CA ALA A 282 -6.94 -2.47 29.56
C ALA A 282 -7.03 -3.74 30.45
N ARG A 283 -8.26 -4.12 30.79
CA ARG A 283 -8.59 -5.32 31.57
C ARG A 283 -8.45 -6.60 30.73
N GLY A 284 -8.92 -6.53 29.47
CA GLY A 284 -8.93 -7.65 28.54
C GLY A 284 -7.80 -7.60 27.50
N GLU A 285 -7.69 -8.67 26.72
CA GLU A 285 -6.71 -8.72 25.63
C GLU A 285 -7.12 -7.81 24.49
N ILE A 286 -6.19 -6.95 24.08
CA ILE A 286 -6.35 -6.08 22.91
C ILE A 286 -5.26 -6.37 21.89
N THR A 287 -5.67 -6.46 20.64
CA THR A 287 -4.76 -6.65 19.50
C THR A 287 -4.96 -5.53 18.49
N ILE A 288 -3.89 -5.13 17.80
CA ILE A 288 -3.95 -4.17 16.71
C ILE A 288 -3.11 -4.65 15.54
N VAL A 289 -3.62 -4.44 14.34
CA VAL A 289 -2.88 -4.58 13.09
C VAL A 289 -3.19 -3.38 12.22
N ARG A 290 -2.16 -2.59 11.89
CA ARG A 290 -2.28 -1.39 11.06
C ARG A 290 -1.52 -1.56 9.74
N TYR A 291 -2.15 -1.16 8.65
CA TYR A 291 -1.54 -1.05 7.34
C TYR A 291 -1.81 0.33 6.76
N ALA A 292 -0.85 1.24 6.85
CA ALA A 292 -1.04 2.68 6.57
C ALA A 292 -2.14 3.27 7.46
N ASP A 293 -3.19 3.84 6.87
CA ASP A 293 -4.38 4.40 7.52
C ASP A 293 -5.46 3.36 7.85
N ASP A 294 -5.40 2.17 7.25
CA ASP A 294 -6.31 1.05 7.57
C ASP A 294 -5.86 0.35 8.87
N ALA A 295 -6.69 0.29 9.89
CA ALA A 295 -6.39 -0.39 11.15
C ALA A 295 -7.53 -1.29 11.62
N ILE A 296 -7.17 -2.48 12.08
CA ILE A 296 -8.10 -3.43 12.72
C ILE A 296 -7.65 -3.67 14.15
N LEU A 297 -8.56 -3.45 15.10
CA LEU A 297 -8.35 -3.81 16.50
C LEU A 297 -9.26 -4.96 16.90
N GLY A 298 -8.74 -5.85 17.72
CA GLY A 298 -9.49 -6.93 18.33
C GLY A 298 -9.55 -6.77 19.84
N PHE A 299 -10.74 -6.89 20.42
CA PHE A 299 -11.00 -6.75 21.85
C PHE A 299 -11.63 -8.03 22.42
N GLU A 300 -11.32 -8.34 23.67
CA GLU A 300 -11.99 -9.38 24.43
C GLU A 300 -13.37 -8.92 24.90
N HIS A 301 -13.51 -7.69 25.40
CA HIS A 301 -14.71 -7.12 25.98
C HIS A 301 -15.33 -6.02 25.12
N GLN A 302 -16.67 -5.98 25.08
CA GLN A 302 -17.42 -4.98 24.29
C GLN A 302 -17.30 -3.58 24.88
N ASP A 303 -17.47 -3.46 26.18
CA ASP A 303 -17.40 -2.20 26.91
C ASP A 303 -16.03 -1.49 26.72
N GLU A 304 -14.96 -2.27 26.68
CA GLU A 304 -13.63 -1.74 26.38
C GLU A 304 -13.50 -1.27 24.94
N ALA A 305 -14.06 -1.99 23.98
CA ALA A 305 -14.06 -1.59 22.59
C ALA A 305 -14.85 -0.29 22.36
N GLU A 306 -16.00 -0.14 23.00
CA GLU A 306 -16.84 1.06 22.94
C GLU A 306 -16.15 2.25 23.62
N ARG A 307 -15.56 2.05 24.80
CA ARG A 307 -14.79 3.07 25.52
C ARG A 307 -13.58 3.53 24.69
N TYR A 308 -12.81 2.56 24.15
CA TYR A 308 -11.69 2.87 23.28
C TYR A 308 -12.12 3.71 22.08
N LEU A 309 -13.20 3.34 21.39
CA LEU A 309 -13.69 4.07 20.23
C LEU A 309 -14.09 5.51 20.58
N LYS A 310 -14.73 5.72 21.74
CA LYS A 310 -15.10 7.05 22.23
C LYS A 310 -13.87 7.90 22.52
N GLU A 311 -12.93 7.38 23.30
CA GLU A 311 -11.70 8.08 23.67
C GLU A 311 -10.80 8.34 22.45
N LEU A 312 -10.75 7.38 21.50
CA LEU A 312 -10.00 7.56 20.25
C LEU A 312 -10.56 8.71 19.40
N LYS A 313 -11.90 8.87 19.32
CA LYS A 313 -12.52 9.97 18.58
C LYS A 313 -12.11 11.33 19.15
N GLU A 314 -12.06 11.44 20.46
CA GLU A 314 -11.64 12.67 21.17
C GLU A 314 -10.15 12.95 20.92
N HIS A 315 -9.32 11.93 21.10
CA HIS A 315 -7.88 12.02 20.89
C HIS A 315 -7.50 12.39 19.44
N LEU A 316 -8.14 11.77 18.43
CA LEU A 316 -7.86 12.09 17.02
C LEU A 316 -8.19 13.54 16.66
N ARG A 317 -9.24 14.12 17.26
CA ARG A 317 -9.61 15.53 17.04
C ARG A 317 -8.51 16.50 17.50
N GLU A 318 -7.79 16.18 18.57
CA GLU A 318 -6.66 16.99 19.04
C GLU A 318 -5.57 17.10 17.96
N TYR A 319 -5.47 16.11 17.08
CA TYR A 319 -4.52 16.08 15.98
C TYR A 319 -5.15 16.47 14.62
N GLY A 320 -6.37 16.98 14.60
CA GLY A 320 -7.06 17.37 13.37
C GLY A 320 -7.54 16.21 12.51
N LEU A 321 -7.67 15.01 13.10
CA LEU A 321 -8.17 13.82 12.42
C LEU A 321 -9.56 13.44 12.89
N GLU A 322 -10.34 12.83 11.99
CA GLU A 322 -11.68 12.32 12.27
C GLU A 322 -11.81 10.87 11.77
N LEU A 323 -12.59 10.07 12.49
CA LEU A 323 -13.00 8.76 11.99
C LEU A 323 -14.13 8.92 10.96
N ASN A 324 -14.11 8.05 9.96
CA ASN A 324 -15.23 7.92 9.02
C ASN A 324 -16.33 7.07 9.68
N GLU A 325 -17.40 7.72 10.14
CA GLU A 325 -18.47 7.06 10.88
C GLU A 325 -19.23 6.01 10.04
N ASP A 326 -19.37 6.22 8.73
CA ASP A 326 -20.04 5.27 7.83
C ASP A 326 -19.26 3.98 7.63
N LYS A 327 -17.94 4.01 7.84
CA LYS A 327 -17.06 2.87 7.58
C LYS A 327 -16.47 2.28 8.86
N THR A 328 -16.28 3.08 9.91
CA THR A 328 -15.81 2.58 11.21
C THR A 328 -16.90 1.73 11.85
N ARG A 329 -16.59 0.47 12.14
CA ARG A 329 -17.59 -0.48 12.65
C ARG A 329 -17.03 -1.31 13.78
N LEU A 330 -17.84 -1.44 14.84
CA LEU A 330 -17.61 -2.40 15.89
C LEU A 330 -18.50 -3.63 15.64
N ILE A 331 -17.89 -4.79 15.44
CA ILE A 331 -18.60 -6.03 15.10
C ILE A 331 -18.24 -7.16 16.05
N ARG A 332 -19.20 -8.01 16.35
CA ARG A 332 -18.97 -9.25 17.10
C ARG A 332 -18.32 -10.29 16.19
N PHE A 333 -17.06 -10.63 16.46
CA PHE A 333 -16.26 -11.52 15.63
C PHE A 333 -15.29 -12.33 16.48
N GLY A 334 -15.17 -13.62 16.24
CA GLY A 334 -14.24 -14.47 16.95
C GLY A 334 -14.82 -15.85 17.22
N ARG A 335 -14.15 -16.59 18.09
CA ARG A 335 -14.46 -18.01 18.39
C ARG A 335 -15.90 -18.23 18.85
N PHE A 336 -16.42 -17.33 19.65
CA PHE A 336 -17.76 -17.45 20.26
C PHE A 336 -18.84 -16.69 19.47
N ALA A 337 -18.49 -15.95 18.45
CA ALA A 337 -19.46 -15.11 17.72
C ALA A 337 -20.63 -15.91 17.15
N ARG A 338 -20.40 -17.14 16.66
CA ARG A 338 -21.46 -18.00 16.14
C ARG A 338 -22.41 -18.50 17.23
N LEU A 339 -21.90 -18.99 18.36
CA LEU A 339 -22.70 -19.47 19.47
C LEU A 339 -23.57 -18.35 20.02
N ASN A 340 -22.96 -17.23 20.37
CA ASN A 340 -23.64 -16.06 20.93
C ASN A 340 -24.77 -15.53 20.04
N ARG A 341 -24.60 -15.58 18.71
CA ARG A 341 -25.65 -15.16 17.76
C ARG A 341 -26.76 -16.18 17.65
N THR A 342 -26.45 -17.47 17.68
CA THR A 342 -27.46 -18.55 17.68
C THR A 342 -28.34 -18.47 18.93
N GLU A 343 -27.77 -18.24 20.10
CA GLU A 343 -28.48 -18.07 21.37
C GLU A 343 -29.43 -16.87 21.39
N ARG A 344 -29.11 -15.83 20.61
CA ARG A 344 -29.94 -14.62 20.46
C ARG A 344 -30.90 -14.65 19.28
N GLY A 345 -31.00 -15.76 18.56
CA GLY A 345 -31.81 -15.87 17.33
C GLY A 345 -31.30 -15.00 16.17
N GLU A 346 -30.07 -14.52 16.23
CA GLU A 346 -29.46 -13.72 15.17
C GLU A 346 -28.87 -14.62 14.07
N GLY A 347 -28.75 -14.09 12.86
CA GLY A 347 -28.20 -14.81 11.72
C GLY A 347 -26.69 -15.13 11.83
N LYS A 348 -26.05 -15.44 10.70
CA LYS A 348 -24.61 -15.74 10.66
C LYS A 348 -23.77 -14.57 11.21
N PRO A 349 -22.58 -14.87 11.82
CA PRO A 349 -21.65 -13.82 12.25
C PRO A 349 -21.33 -12.84 11.14
N GLU A 350 -21.14 -11.58 11.52
CA GLU A 350 -20.72 -10.54 10.59
C GLU A 350 -19.32 -10.83 10.02
N ALA A 351 -19.01 -10.16 8.95
CA ALA A 351 -17.72 -10.23 8.29
C ALA A 351 -17.18 -8.84 8.08
N PHE A 352 -15.86 -8.69 8.12
CA PHE A 352 -15.17 -7.44 7.80
C PHE A 352 -14.19 -7.63 6.65
N THR A 353 -13.80 -6.54 6.01
CA THR A 353 -12.88 -6.56 4.87
C THR A 353 -11.60 -5.82 5.24
N PHE A 354 -10.46 -6.53 5.14
CA PHE A 354 -9.15 -5.93 5.35
C PHE A 354 -8.20 -6.35 4.23
N LEU A 355 -7.48 -5.39 3.67
CA LEU A 355 -6.50 -5.58 2.59
C LEU A 355 -7.01 -6.46 1.43
N GLY A 356 -8.25 -6.26 1.00
CA GLY A 356 -8.83 -6.97 -0.14
C GLY A 356 -9.35 -8.38 0.12
N PHE A 357 -9.33 -8.81 1.39
CA PHE A 357 -9.93 -10.05 1.84
C PHE A 357 -11.08 -9.80 2.79
N GLN A 358 -12.17 -10.52 2.59
CA GLN A 358 -13.24 -10.64 3.55
C GLN A 358 -12.88 -11.73 4.57
N HIS A 359 -12.93 -11.37 5.85
CA HIS A 359 -12.69 -12.25 6.99
C HIS A 359 -14.03 -12.74 7.52
N ILE A 360 -14.17 -14.06 7.66
CA ILE A 360 -15.43 -14.73 8.01
C ILE A 360 -15.14 -15.75 9.14
N CYS A 361 -15.98 -15.74 10.16
CA CYS A 361 -15.99 -16.80 11.18
C CYS A 361 -16.42 -18.12 10.55
N GLY A 362 -15.63 -19.17 10.69
CA GLY A 362 -15.92 -20.49 10.20
C GLY A 362 -15.33 -21.57 11.07
N ASN A 363 -15.48 -22.82 10.65
CA ASN A 363 -14.83 -23.97 11.26
C ASN A 363 -13.98 -24.68 10.21
N ASN A 364 -12.89 -25.30 10.64
CA ASN A 364 -12.11 -26.22 9.82
C ASN A 364 -12.79 -27.60 9.72
N GLY A 365 -12.17 -28.55 8.98
CA GLY A 365 -12.69 -29.90 8.81
C GLY A 365 -12.81 -30.72 10.11
N LEU A 366 -12.16 -30.27 11.20
CA LEU A 366 -12.21 -30.88 12.54
C LEU A 366 -13.20 -30.15 13.47
N GLY A 367 -14.05 -29.26 12.95
CA GLY A 367 -15.02 -28.51 13.75
C GLY A 367 -14.43 -27.36 14.58
N ARG A 368 -13.11 -27.15 14.57
CA ARG A 368 -12.45 -26.09 15.33
C ARG A 368 -12.60 -24.73 14.64
N PHE A 369 -12.70 -23.67 15.42
CA PHE A 369 -12.79 -22.30 14.93
C PHE A 369 -11.66 -21.97 13.95
N GLU A 370 -12.04 -21.36 12.83
CA GLU A 370 -11.14 -20.91 11.77
C GLU A 370 -11.56 -19.56 11.24
N VAL A 371 -10.60 -18.65 10.98
CA VAL A 371 -10.86 -17.41 10.27
C VAL A 371 -10.65 -17.66 8.79
N ARG A 372 -11.72 -17.71 8.01
CA ARG A 372 -11.64 -17.86 6.55
C ARG A 372 -11.35 -16.52 5.91
N ARG A 373 -10.35 -16.48 5.03
CA ARG A 373 -10.00 -15.30 4.22
C ARG A 373 -10.37 -15.57 2.78
N ILE A 374 -11.39 -14.88 2.29
CA ILE A 374 -11.84 -14.99 0.91
C ILE A 374 -11.69 -13.65 0.21
N THR A 375 -11.42 -13.67 -1.10
CA THR A 375 -11.31 -12.44 -1.90
C THR A 375 -12.58 -11.61 -1.80
N ASP A 376 -12.42 -10.31 -1.51
CA ASP A 376 -13.56 -9.38 -1.45
C ASP A 376 -14.38 -9.38 -2.73
N GLY A 377 -15.69 -9.51 -2.58
CA GLY A 377 -16.63 -9.66 -3.69
C GLY A 377 -16.74 -8.40 -4.56
N LYS A 378 -16.63 -7.19 -3.96
CA LYS A 378 -16.71 -5.92 -4.69
C LYS A 378 -15.46 -5.74 -5.55
N ARG A 379 -14.26 -5.98 -4.99
CA ARG A 379 -12.99 -5.91 -5.72
C ARG A 379 -12.93 -6.93 -6.85
N ARG A 380 -13.39 -8.16 -6.62
CA ARG A 380 -13.46 -9.21 -7.65
C ARG A 380 -14.37 -8.81 -8.81
N ARG A 381 -15.57 -8.26 -8.54
CA ARG A 381 -16.49 -7.77 -9.58
C ARG A 381 -15.87 -6.62 -10.38
N LYS A 382 -15.26 -5.66 -9.70
CA LYS A 382 -14.55 -4.55 -10.36
C LYS A 382 -13.46 -5.08 -11.31
N LYS A 383 -12.64 -6.04 -10.85
CA LYS A 383 -11.59 -6.64 -11.68
C LYS A 383 -12.13 -7.35 -12.92
N LEU A 384 -13.26 -8.06 -12.80
CA LEU A 384 -13.91 -8.69 -13.95
C LEU A 384 -14.47 -7.65 -14.94
N GLN A 385 -14.97 -6.52 -14.46
CA GLN A 385 -15.42 -5.42 -15.33
C GLN A 385 -14.24 -4.78 -16.08
N GLU A 386 -13.13 -4.52 -15.41
CA GLU A 386 -11.88 -4.03 -16.03
C GLU A 386 -11.41 -4.99 -17.14
N LEU A 387 -11.36 -6.30 -16.83
CA LEU A 387 -11.00 -7.32 -17.81
C LEU A 387 -11.95 -7.36 -19.01
N LYS A 388 -13.26 -7.23 -18.77
CA LYS A 388 -14.25 -7.18 -19.84
C LYS A 388 -14.04 -5.97 -20.77
N GLN A 389 -13.76 -4.81 -20.22
CA GLN A 389 -13.48 -3.59 -20.99
C GLN A 389 -12.20 -3.73 -21.81
N GLU A 390 -11.12 -4.25 -21.21
CA GLU A 390 -9.85 -4.40 -21.86
C GLU A 390 -9.89 -5.50 -22.95
N LEU A 391 -10.62 -6.59 -22.74
CA LEU A 391 -10.87 -7.60 -23.77
C LEU A 391 -11.61 -7.02 -24.98
N ARG A 392 -12.54 -6.10 -24.77
CA ARG A 392 -13.23 -5.38 -25.88
C ARG A 392 -12.24 -4.51 -26.67
N ARG A 393 -11.34 -3.79 -25.99
CA ARG A 393 -10.32 -2.97 -26.66
C ARG A 393 -9.36 -3.83 -27.49
N ARG A 394 -9.04 -5.02 -26.99
CA ARG A 394 -8.13 -5.99 -27.64
C ARG A 394 -8.87 -6.99 -28.53
N MET A 395 -10.14 -6.77 -28.85
CA MET A 395 -10.96 -7.76 -29.54
C MET A 395 -10.33 -8.23 -30.86
N HIS A 396 -9.67 -7.37 -31.62
CA HIS A 396 -9.04 -7.70 -32.89
C HIS A 396 -7.54 -8.06 -32.80
N ALA A 397 -6.96 -8.02 -31.60
CA ALA A 397 -5.55 -8.41 -31.41
C ALA A 397 -5.35 -9.94 -31.60
N PRO A 398 -4.15 -10.41 -31.96
CA PRO A 398 -3.84 -11.83 -32.08
C PRO A 398 -4.16 -12.60 -30.79
N ILE A 399 -4.70 -13.83 -30.93
CA ILE A 399 -5.10 -14.68 -29.79
C ILE A 399 -3.94 -14.89 -28.84
N ALA A 400 -2.72 -15.14 -29.36
CA ALA A 400 -1.52 -15.31 -28.54
C ALA A 400 -1.23 -14.09 -27.68
N GLN A 401 -1.28 -12.89 -28.25
CA GLN A 401 -1.03 -11.63 -27.52
C GLN A 401 -2.06 -11.39 -26.39
N VAL A 402 -3.35 -11.67 -26.68
CA VAL A 402 -4.40 -11.57 -25.66
C VAL A 402 -4.21 -12.64 -24.58
N GLY A 403 -3.80 -13.85 -24.99
CA GLY A 403 -3.53 -14.97 -24.10
C GLY A 403 -2.37 -14.68 -23.12
N GLU A 404 -1.25 -14.14 -23.62
CA GLU A 404 -0.11 -13.73 -22.79
C GLU A 404 -0.49 -12.63 -21.79
N TRP A 405 -1.21 -11.63 -22.26
CA TRP A 405 -1.71 -10.57 -21.38
C TRP A 405 -2.62 -11.14 -20.29
N LEU A 406 -3.60 -11.99 -20.62
CA LEU A 406 -4.48 -12.63 -19.63
C LEU A 406 -3.70 -13.52 -18.67
N ARG A 407 -2.71 -14.27 -19.16
CA ARG A 407 -1.82 -15.11 -18.34
C ARG A 407 -1.09 -14.27 -17.30
N SER A 408 -0.52 -13.13 -17.72
CA SER A 408 0.17 -12.18 -16.83
C SER A 408 -0.77 -11.63 -15.77
N VAL A 409 -1.97 -11.19 -16.17
CA VAL A 409 -2.98 -10.66 -15.24
C VAL A 409 -3.43 -11.72 -14.23
N LEU A 410 -3.69 -12.96 -14.67
CA LEU A 410 -4.11 -14.04 -13.76
C LEU A 410 -2.99 -14.44 -12.79
N ARG A 411 -1.74 -14.53 -13.27
CA ARG A 411 -0.60 -14.81 -12.39
C ARG A 411 -0.44 -13.74 -11.31
N GLY A 412 -0.51 -12.46 -11.67
CA GLY A 412 -0.47 -11.36 -10.70
C GLY A 412 -1.63 -11.42 -9.71
N TYR A 413 -2.84 -11.74 -10.18
CA TYR A 413 -4.01 -11.90 -9.31
C TYR A 413 -3.86 -13.08 -8.34
N TYR A 414 -3.37 -14.24 -8.80
CA TYR A 414 -3.13 -15.40 -7.95
C TYR A 414 -2.00 -15.16 -6.96
N GLN A 415 -0.93 -14.45 -7.36
CA GLN A 415 0.17 -14.12 -6.48
C GLN A 415 -0.29 -13.41 -5.20
N TYR A 416 -1.36 -12.62 -5.28
CA TYR A 416 -1.93 -11.95 -4.13
C TYR A 416 -3.02 -12.78 -3.44
N HIS A 417 -3.93 -13.37 -4.20
CA HIS A 417 -5.15 -13.96 -3.66
C HIS A 417 -5.08 -15.48 -3.39
N ALA A 418 -4.01 -16.17 -3.81
CA ALA A 418 -3.92 -17.63 -3.67
C ALA A 418 -3.48 -18.08 -2.27
N VAL A 419 -4.25 -17.68 -1.27
CA VAL A 419 -4.09 -18.07 0.14
C VAL A 419 -4.91 -19.32 0.46
N PRO A 420 -4.55 -20.10 1.52
CA PRO A 420 -5.35 -21.23 1.99
C PRO A 420 -6.80 -20.83 2.22
N GLY A 421 -7.73 -21.68 1.77
CA GLY A 421 -9.18 -21.46 1.89
C GLY A 421 -9.81 -20.61 0.79
N ASN A 422 -9.04 -19.94 -0.08
CA ASN A 422 -9.57 -19.07 -1.13
C ASN A 422 -9.61 -19.72 -2.54
N LEU A 423 -9.11 -20.94 -2.69
CA LEU A 423 -9.00 -21.62 -3.98
C LEU A 423 -10.34 -21.75 -4.74
N PRO A 424 -11.49 -22.08 -4.11
CA PRO A 424 -12.77 -22.13 -4.81
C PRO A 424 -13.17 -20.81 -5.47
N ILE A 425 -12.86 -19.69 -4.80
CA ILE A 425 -13.14 -18.35 -5.32
C ILE A 425 -12.25 -18.02 -6.53
N LEU A 426 -10.98 -18.44 -6.49
CA LEU A 426 -10.05 -18.27 -7.62
C LEU A 426 -10.42 -19.13 -8.82
N SER A 427 -10.84 -20.38 -8.61
CA SER A 427 -11.32 -21.27 -9.66
C SER A 427 -12.57 -20.67 -10.35
N ARG A 428 -13.51 -20.13 -9.55
CA ARG A 428 -14.66 -19.43 -10.09
C ARG A 428 -14.26 -18.16 -10.85
N PHE A 429 -13.25 -17.42 -10.37
CA PHE A 429 -12.75 -16.23 -11.06
C PHE A 429 -12.11 -16.61 -12.41
N ARG A 430 -11.25 -17.65 -12.48
CA ARG A 430 -10.71 -18.19 -13.73
C ARG A 430 -11.84 -18.54 -14.72
N HIS A 431 -12.83 -19.29 -14.25
CA HIS A 431 -13.97 -19.68 -15.09
C HIS A 431 -14.69 -18.46 -15.68
N LEU A 432 -14.92 -17.41 -14.90
CA LEU A 432 -15.54 -16.19 -15.39
C LEU A 432 -14.67 -15.45 -16.41
N VAL A 433 -13.34 -15.43 -16.23
CA VAL A 433 -12.39 -14.87 -17.21
C VAL A 433 -12.44 -15.66 -18.52
N VAL A 434 -12.44 -16.99 -18.47
CA VAL A 434 -12.61 -17.87 -19.65
C VAL A 434 -13.90 -17.51 -20.39
N ARG A 435 -15.02 -17.37 -19.66
CA ARG A 435 -16.31 -17.00 -20.29
C ARG A 435 -16.29 -15.60 -20.92
N LEU A 436 -15.61 -14.64 -20.31
CA LEU A 436 -15.45 -13.29 -20.86
C LEU A 436 -14.64 -13.35 -22.16
N TRP A 437 -13.54 -14.06 -22.18
CA TRP A 437 -12.69 -14.19 -23.37
C TRP A 437 -13.42 -14.95 -24.50
N TYR A 438 -14.07 -16.08 -24.17
CA TYR A 438 -14.91 -16.82 -25.11
C TYR A 438 -15.94 -15.91 -25.80
N ARG A 439 -16.69 -15.12 -25.01
CA ARG A 439 -17.69 -14.18 -25.55
C ARG A 439 -17.06 -13.15 -26.47
N THR A 440 -15.88 -12.64 -26.13
CA THR A 440 -15.14 -11.68 -26.96
C THR A 440 -14.70 -12.33 -28.28
N LEU A 441 -14.22 -13.57 -28.24
CA LEU A 441 -13.81 -14.30 -29.45
C LEU A 441 -15.02 -14.61 -30.36
N CYS A 442 -16.20 -14.92 -29.80
CA CYS A 442 -17.43 -15.11 -30.57
C CYS A 442 -17.93 -13.83 -31.26
N GLN A 443 -17.52 -12.63 -30.78
CA GLN A 443 -17.88 -11.35 -31.39
C GLN A 443 -16.94 -10.90 -32.51
N ARG A 444 -15.81 -11.63 -32.76
CA ARG A 444 -14.81 -11.26 -33.77
C ARG A 444 -15.26 -11.52 -35.21
N SER A 445 -16.09 -12.51 -35.41
CA SER A 445 -16.57 -12.92 -36.75
C SER A 445 -17.98 -13.47 -36.69
N GLN A 446 -18.64 -13.53 -37.87
CA GLN A 446 -19.96 -14.13 -38.01
C GLN A 446 -19.97 -15.64 -37.70
N ARG A 447 -18.84 -16.36 -37.96
CA ARG A 447 -18.67 -17.76 -37.58
C ARG A 447 -18.26 -17.84 -36.11
N ARG A 448 -19.21 -18.19 -35.25
CA ARG A 448 -18.97 -18.38 -33.81
C ARG A 448 -18.16 -19.66 -33.58
N PRO A 449 -16.94 -19.58 -33.01
CA PRO A 449 -16.18 -20.77 -32.66
C PRO A 449 -16.89 -21.56 -31.56
N THR A 450 -16.83 -22.88 -31.63
CA THR A 450 -17.39 -23.74 -30.59
C THR A 450 -16.51 -23.76 -29.34
N TRP A 451 -17.10 -24.06 -28.20
CA TRP A 451 -16.38 -24.22 -26.95
C TRP A 451 -15.30 -25.30 -27.04
N GLN A 452 -15.59 -26.40 -27.72
CA GLN A 452 -14.63 -27.51 -27.92
C GLN A 452 -13.37 -27.04 -28.67
N LYS A 453 -13.49 -26.20 -29.68
CA LYS A 453 -12.33 -25.66 -30.44
C LYS A 453 -11.49 -24.69 -29.61
N LEU A 454 -12.10 -23.91 -28.71
CA LEU A 454 -11.40 -22.92 -27.91
C LEU A 454 -10.93 -23.43 -26.54
N GLY A 455 -11.42 -24.56 -26.05
CA GLY A 455 -11.02 -25.17 -24.79
C GLY A 455 -9.49 -25.31 -24.65
N PRO A 456 -8.80 -25.95 -25.60
CA PRO A 456 -7.34 -26.07 -25.58
C PRO A 456 -6.60 -24.72 -25.55
N VAL A 457 -7.14 -23.70 -26.23
CA VAL A 457 -6.57 -22.34 -26.20
C VAL A 457 -6.66 -21.72 -24.79
N PHE A 458 -7.82 -21.88 -24.14
CA PHE A 458 -7.98 -21.36 -22.76
C PHE A 458 -7.10 -22.10 -21.77
N ASP A 459 -6.97 -23.41 -21.88
CA ASP A 459 -6.14 -24.20 -20.97
C ASP A 459 -4.64 -23.94 -21.20
N HIS A 460 -4.24 -23.68 -22.43
CA HIS A 460 -2.86 -23.26 -22.73
C HIS A 460 -2.51 -21.89 -22.11
N TRP A 461 -3.40 -20.90 -22.22
CA TRP A 461 -3.08 -19.52 -21.84
C TRP A 461 -3.45 -19.18 -20.40
N LEU A 462 -4.54 -19.74 -19.87
CA LEU A 462 -5.09 -19.33 -18.57
C LEU A 462 -4.69 -20.33 -17.46
N PRO A 463 -3.74 -19.97 -16.61
CA PRO A 463 -3.23 -20.88 -15.58
C PRO A 463 -4.33 -21.30 -14.60
N ILE A 464 -4.27 -22.58 -14.19
CA ILE A 464 -5.12 -23.11 -13.13
C ILE A 464 -4.64 -22.55 -11.79
N PRO A 465 -5.52 -22.02 -10.94
CA PRO A 465 -5.13 -21.51 -9.63
C PRO A 465 -4.74 -22.66 -8.69
N HIS A 466 -3.69 -22.47 -7.94
CA HIS A 466 -3.27 -23.31 -6.82
C HIS A 466 -2.86 -22.43 -5.64
N VAL A 467 -2.78 -23.00 -4.45
CA VAL A 467 -2.36 -22.26 -3.27
C VAL A 467 -0.87 -21.90 -3.40
N LEU A 468 -0.55 -20.61 -3.30
CA LEU A 468 0.82 -20.08 -3.45
C LEU A 468 1.44 -19.65 -2.11
N HIS A 469 0.64 -19.61 -1.06
CA HIS A 469 1.08 -19.15 0.25
C HIS A 469 0.84 -20.24 1.29
N ASP A 470 1.81 -20.47 2.15
CA ASP A 470 1.64 -21.36 3.30
C ASP A 470 0.55 -20.86 4.25
N TYR A 471 0.14 -21.70 5.18
CA TYR A 471 -0.79 -21.34 6.22
C TYR A 471 -0.26 -20.15 7.05
N PRO A 472 -1.14 -19.22 7.47
CA PRO A 472 -0.74 -18.01 8.20
C PRO A 472 0.07 -18.31 9.47
N ASP A 473 -0.31 -19.32 10.24
CA ASP A 473 0.43 -19.75 11.43
C ASP A 473 1.90 -20.09 11.08
N ALA A 474 2.12 -20.91 10.05
CA ALA A 474 3.46 -21.32 9.64
C ALA A 474 4.30 -20.12 9.19
N ARG A 475 3.74 -19.25 8.34
CA ARG A 475 4.44 -18.06 7.86
C ARG A 475 4.75 -17.05 8.98
N PHE A 476 3.83 -16.87 9.92
CA PHE A 476 4.00 -15.93 11.03
C PHE A 476 5.12 -16.36 11.96
N TYR A 477 5.15 -17.66 12.33
CA TYR A 477 6.17 -18.17 13.25
C TYR A 477 7.55 -18.36 12.59
N ALA A 478 7.61 -18.77 11.32
CA ALA A 478 8.87 -18.86 10.58
C ALA A 478 9.61 -17.51 10.56
N ARG A 479 8.89 -16.40 10.38
CA ARG A 479 9.48 -15.06 10.40
C ARG A 479 9.95 -14.61 11.77
N ARG A 480 9.27 -15.00 12.84
CA ARG A 480 9.73 -14.74 14.21
C ARG A 480 11.07 -15.41 14.50
N GLN A 481 11.29 -16.62 14.01
CA GLN A 481 12.55 -17.34 14.15
C GLN A 481 13.71 -16.68 13.38
N MET A 482 13.42 -16.01 12.25
CA MET A 482 14.41 -15.29 11.44
C MET A 482 14.76 -13.88 11.98
N GLY A 483 14.32 -13.51 13.17
CA GLY A 483 14.71 -12.24 13.83
C GLY A 483 13.95 -10.99 13.36
N SER A 484 12.97 -11.10 12.46
CA SER A 484 12.04 -10.01 12.13
C SER A 484 10.94 -9.96 13.20
N HIS A 485 11.25 -9.44 14.39
CA HIS A 485 10.28 -9.35 15.48
C HIS A 485 9.23 -8.28 15.26
N PRO A 486 7.94 -8.64 15.28
CA PRO A 486 6.93 -7.77 15.82
C PRO A 486 6.90 -7.98 17.34
N ARG A 487 7.48 -7.08 18.10
CA ARG A 487 7.20 -6.93 19.52
C ARG A 487 5.87 -6.26 19.74
#